data_60a848fbd7e68971d87a4d924250703c
#
_entry.id   60a848fbd7e68971d87a4d924250703c
#
_cell.length_a   1.000
_cell.length_b   1.000
_cell.length_c   1.000
_cell.angle_alpha   90.00
_cell.angle_beta   90.00
_cell.angle_gamma   90.00
#
_symmetry.space_group_name_H-M   'P 1'
#
loop_
_entity.id
_entity.type
_entity.pdbx_description
1 polymer ?
#
loop_
_entity_poly.entity_id
_entity_poly.type
_entity_poly.pdbx_seq_one_letter_code
_entity_poly.pdbx_strand_id
1 'polypeptide(L)'
;TLPEFDTFNIDYKEYIFNIVTKWMLGPDGVASDDYSYDDGIDGWRLDVPNCLENQDFWKEFRQVVKGCKKDSYITGEIWVNAGEDVSKGEKFDAVMNYEWLKAVIGYFINQSKFGGVCYKLKASDFFNELREKRTWYPYQAIQAMQNLNGSHDTDRLYSRIVNDRIGRDI
;
A
#
# COMPACT_ATOMS: atom_id res chain seq x y z
N THR A 1 -0.81 -6.82 22.15
CA THR A 1 -1.64 -6.50 20.96
C THR A 1 -2.41 -5.23 21.22
N LEU A 2 -2.48 -4.35 20.23
CA LEU A 2 -3.34 -3.18 20.29
C LEU A 2 -4.80 -3.64 20.16
N PRO A 3 -5.76 -2.95 20.81
CA PRO A 3 -7.17 -3.24 20.63
C PRO A 3 -7.58 -2.98 19.17
N GLU A 4 -8.41 -3.86 18.63
CA GLU A 4 -9.01 -3.74 17.31
C GLU A 4 -10.46 -3.26 17.43
N PHE A 5 -10.90 -2.41 16.52
CA PHE A 5 -12.29 -2.03 16.42
C PHE A 5 -13.14 -3.18 15.88
N ASP A 6 -14.34 -3.35 16.44
CA ASP A 6 -15.28 -4.36 15.98
C ASP A 6 -15.89 -3.97 14.63
N THR A 7 -15.25 -4.42 13.55
CA THR A 7 -15.72 -4.20 12.18
C THR A 7 -16.89 -5.09 11.76
N PHE A 8 -17.40 -5.96 12.64
CA PHE A 8 -18.67 -6.65 12.45
C PHE A 8 -19.85 -5.79 12.94
N ASN A 9 -19.60 -4.84 13.85
CA ASN A 9 -20.61 -3.94 14.37
C ASN A 9 -21.12 -2.98 13.29
N ILE A 10 -22.44 -2.96 13.07
CA ILE A 10 -23.06 -2.17 12.01
C ILE A 10 -22.92 -0.65 12.25
N ASP A 11 -23.10 -0.20 13.48
CA ASP A 11 -23.02 1.22 13.81
C ASP A 11 -21.59 1.75 13.61
N TYR A 12 -20.59 0.93 13.93
CA TYR A 12 -19.18 1.27 13.66
C TYR A 12 -18.90 1.35 12.15
N LYS A 13 -19.40 0.38 11.36
CA LYS A 13 -19.25 0.42 9.90
C LYS A 13 -19.90 1.66 9.30
N GLU A 14 -21.13 1.97 9.69
CA GLU A 14 -21.83 3.17 9.23
C GLU A 14 -21.07 4.45 9.58
N TYR A 15 -20.53 4.53 10.79
CA TYR A 15 -19.73 5.66 11.21
C TYR A 15 -18.50 5.86 10.32
N ILE A 16 -17.73 4.79 10.06
CA ILE A 16 -16.54 4.86 9.18
C ILE A 16 -16.93 5.19 7.75
N PHE A 17 -17.96 4.56 7.20
CA PHE A 17 -18.39 4.81 5.82
C PHE A 17 -18.94 6.23 5.61
N ASN A 18 -19.56 6.82 6.64
CA ASN A 18 -19.93 8.23 6.61
C ASN A 18 -18.71 9.16 6.58
N ILE A 19 -17.63 8.83 7.33
CA ILE A 19 -16.36 9.56 7.26
C ILE A 19 -15.77 9.44 5.84
N VAL A 20 -15.72 8.22 5.32
CA VAL A 20 -15.21 7.96 3.96
C VAL A 20 -15.95 8.79 2.93
N THR A 21 -17.28 8.73 2.94
CA THR A 21 -18.14 9.47 2.01
C THR A 21 -17.88 10.97 2.12
N LYS A 22 -17.85 11.51 3.35
CA LYS A 22 -17.59 12.93 3.58
C LYS A 22 -16.25 13.40 2.97
N TRP A 23 -15.18 12.64 3.14
CA TRP A 23 -13.88 13.01 2.60
C TRP A 23 -13.79 12.83 1.09
N MET A 24 -14.48 11.81 0.54
CA MET A 24 -14.51 11.56 -0.90
C MET A 24 -15.31 12.62 -1.68
N LEU A 25 -16.41 13.11 -1.09
CA LEU A 25 -17.27 14.10 -1.75
C LEU A 25 -16.82 15.56 -1.53
N GLY A 26 -15.99 15.80 -0.52
CA GLY A 26 -15.56 17.15 -0.17
C GLY A 26 -16.63 17.99 0.53
N PRO A 27 -16.40 19.31 0.71
CA PRO A 27 -17.26 20.19 1.49
C PRO A 27 -18.67 20.41 0.91
N ASP A 28 -18.81 20.36 -0.40
CA ASP A 28 -20.10 20.55 -1.11
C ASP A 28 -20.97 19.28 -1.14
N GLY A 29 -20.39 18.12 -0.79
CA GLY A 29 -21.07 16.84 -0.75
C GLY A 29 -21.41 16.26 -2.14
N VAL A 30 -20.77 16.76 -3.18
CA VAL A 30 -20.97 16.32 -4.58
C VAL A 30 -19.69 15.72 -5.12
N ALA A 31 -19.77 14.52 -5.68
CA ALA A 31 -18.65 13.94 -6.41
C ALA A 31 -18.34 14.74 -7.66
N SER A 32 -17.12 15.24 -7.79
CA SER A 32 -16.62 15.96 -8.94
C SER A 32 -15.25 15.43 -9.36
N ASP A 33 -14.93 15.54 -10.62
CA ASP A 33 -13.61 15.18 -11.19
C ASP A 33 -12.91 16.43 -11.76
N ASP A 34 -13.34 17.62 -11.38
CA ASP A 34 -12.80 18.87 -11.93
C ASP A 34 -11.50 19.32 -11.25
N TYR A 35 -11.01 18.53 -10.27
CA TYR A 35 -9.82 18.82 -9.49
C TYR A 35 -9.87 20.19 -8.77
N SER A 36 -11.07 20.65 -8.43
CA SER A 36 -11.26 21.84 -7.62
C SER A 36 -10.93 21.58 -6.16
N TYR A 37 -10.73 22.66 -5.40
CA TYR A 37 -10.48 22.57 -3.95
C TYR A 37 -11.63 21.88 -3.19
N ASP A 38 -12.85 21.95 -3.72
CA ASP A 38 -14.06 21.41 -3.10
C ASP A 38 -14.36 19.94 -3.49
N ASP A 39 -13.50 19.34 -4.33
CA ASP A 39 -13.71 18.03 -4.94
C ASP A 39 -13.50 16.83 -4.00
N GLY A 40 -13.01 17.05 -2.79
CA GLY A 40 -12.66 15.96 -1.87
C GLY A 40 -11.37 15.23 -2.27
N ILE A 41 -11.13 14.07 -1.65
CA ILE A 41 -9.93 13.25 -1.89
C ILE A 41 -10.13 12.25 -3.03
N ASP A 42 -9.02 11.82 -3.66
CA ASP A 42 -9.04 10.91 -4.81
C ASP A 42 -8.81 9.44 -4.45
N GLY A 43 -8.68 9.14 -3.17
CA GLY A 43 -8.49 7.77 -2.74
C GLY A 43 -7.96 7.63 -1.32
N TRP A 44 -7.60 6.40 -0.97
CA TRP A 44 -7.21 6.02 0.39
C TRP A 44 -5.95 5.17 0.43
N ARG A 45 -5.07 5.48 1.36
CA ARG A 45 -4.04 4.57 1.84
C ARG A 45 -4.52 3.97 3.15
N LEU A 46 -4.58 2.65 3.24
CA LEU A 46 -5.07 1.91 4.38
C LEU A 46 -3.91 1.32 5.16
N ASP A 47 -3.89 1.58 6.46
CA ASP A 47 -2.85 1.12 7.39
C ASP A 47 -3.08 -0.35 7.75
N VAL A 48 -2.08 -1.19 7.50
CA VAL A 48 -2.06 -2.65 7.78
C VAL A 48 -3.43 -3.37 7.64
N PRO A 49 -4.14 -3.20 6.50
CA PRO A 49 -5.51 -3.67 6.35
C PRO A 49 -5.65 -5.19 6.43
N ASN A 50 -4.58 -5.92 6.17
CA ASN A 50 -4.55 -7.38 6.31
C ASN A 50 -4.57 -7.86 7.76
N CYS A 51 -4.40 -6.96 8.74
CA CYS A 51 -4.45 -7.31 10.17
C CYS A 51 -5.86 -7.33 10.73
N LEU A 52 -6.86 -6.75 10.03
CA LEU A 52 -8.26 -6.80 10.45
C LEU A 52 -8.80 -8.24 10.37
N GLU A 53 -9.52 -8.68 11.41
CA GLU A 53 -10.18 -9.99 11.42
C GLU A 53 -11.27 -10.07 10.33
N ASN A 54 -12.12 -9.05 10.25
CA ASN A 54 -13.20 -8.96 9.26
C ASN A 54 -12.68 -8.45 7.91
N GLN A 55 -12.21 -9.33 7.07
CA GLN A 55 -11.70 -8.98 5.74
C GLN A 55 -12.78 -8.56 4.73
N ASP A 56 -14.05 -8.90 4.97
CA ASP A 56 -15.16 -8.45 4.12
C ASP A 56 -15.48 -6.96 4.31
N PHE A 57 -15.10 -6.38 5.45
CA PHE A 57 -15.16 -4.94 5.68
C PHE A 57 -14.50 -4.14 4.54
N TRP A 58 -13.38 -4.61 4.00
CA TRP A 58 -12.67 -3.92 2.92
C TRP A 58 -13.39 -3.99 1.57
N LYS A 59 -14.21 -5.01 1.37
CA LYS A 59 -15.07 -5.08 0.17
C LYS A 59 -16.19 -4.03 0.25
N GLU A 60 -16.84 -3.93 1.42
CA GLU A 60 -17.86 -2.91 1.68
C GLU A 60 -17.25 -1.50 1.59
N PHE A 61 -16.07 -1.29 2.21
CA PHE A 61 -15.31 -0.04 2.11
C PHE A 61 -15.06 0.36 0.64
N ARG A 62 -14.57 -0.59 -0.18
CA ARG A 62 -14.36 -0.34 -1.60
C ARG A 62 -15.63 0.07 -2.32
N GLN A 63 -16.75 -0.58 -2.02
CA GLN A 63 -18.04 -0.22 -2.64
C GLN A 63 -18.43 1.22 -2.33
N VAL A 64 -18.24 1.67 -1.10
CA VAL A 64 -18.49 3.06 -0.69
C VAL A 64 -17.58 4.03 -1.44
N VAL A 65 -16.27 3.78 -1.43
CA VAL A 65 -15.27 4.65 -2.09
C VAL A 65 -15.53 4.76 -3.58
N LYS A 66 -15.70 3.61 -4.27
CA LYS A 66 -15.97 3.59 -5.72
C LYS A 66 -17.37 4.10 -6.09
N GLY A 67 -18.31 4.05 -5.14
CA GLY A 67 -19.62 4.66 -5.27
C GLY A 67 -19.57 6.19 -5.26
N CYS A 68 -18.63 6.77 -4.48
CA CYS A 68 -18.41 8.21 -4.50
C CYS A 68 -17.66 8.66 -5.78
N LYS A 69 -16.53 8.03 -6.07
CA LYS A 69 -15.71 8.32 -7.25
C LYS A 69 -15.23 7.01 -7.86
N LYS A 70 -15.68 6.66 -9.05
CA LYS A 70 -15.39 5.39 -9.72
C LYS A 70 -13.88 5.14 -9.91
N ASP A 71 -13.15 6.17 -10.26
CA ASP A 71 -11.73 6.10 -10.61
C ASP A 71 -10.80 6.38 -9.41
N SER A 72 -11.36 6.52 -8.20
CA SER A 72 -10.58 6.68 -6.98
C SER A 72 -9.60 5.53 -6.75
N TYR A 73 -8.48 5.81 -6.09
CA TYR A 73 -7.42 4.85 -5.86
C TYR A 73 -7.41 4.33 -4.41
N ILE A 74 -7.37 3.01 -4.23
CA ILE A 74 -7.29 2.37 -2.91
C ILE A 74 -6.02 1.53 -2.86
N THR A 75 -5.08 1.91 -1.98
CA THR A 75 -3.84 1.16 -1.73
C THR A 75 -3.75 0.68 -0.30
N GLY A 76 -3.39 -0.58 -0.11
CA GLY A 76 -3.16 -1.18 1.21
C GLY A 76 -1.69 -1.18 1.60
N GLU A 77 -1.40 -0.95 2.87
CA GLU A 77 -0.08 -1.21 3.41
C GLU A 77 0.05 -2.69 3.80
N ILE A 78 0.57 -3.50 2.90
CA ILE A 78 0.79 -4.94 3.13
C ILE A 78 2.24 -5.26 2.81
N TRP A 79 2.97 -5.74 3.81
CA TRP A 79 4.43 -5.95 3.75
C TRP A 79 4.87 -7.29 3.15
N VAL A 80 3.90 -8.10 2.74
CA VAL A 80 4.09 -9.44 2.20
C VAL A 80 3.33 -9.60 0.89
N ASN A 81 3.30 -10.80 0.34
CA ASN A 81 2.47 -11.10 -0.83
C ASN A 81 0.99 -10.82 -0.54
N ALA A 82 0.41 -9.87 -1.25
CA ALA A 82 -0.98 -9.43 -1.15
C ALA A 82 -1.81 -9.87 -2.38
N GLY A 83 -1.38 -10.93 -3.08
CA GLY A 83 -2.05 -11.38 -4.29
C GLY A 83 -3.54 -11.66 -4.11
N GLU A 84 -3.93 -12.26 -2.99
CA GLU A 84 -5.33 -12.54 -2.68
C GLU A 84 -6.17 -11.27 -2.43
N ASP A 85 -5.55 -10.20 -1.96
CA ASP A 85 -6.23 -8.95 -1.61
C ASP A 85 -6.52 -8.06 -2.84
N VAL A 86 -5.71 -8.21 -3.90
CA VAL A 86 -5.84 -7.38 -5.12
C VAL A 86 -6.29 -8.17 -6.35
N SER A 87 -6.13 -9.51 -6.37
CA SER A 87 -6.35 -10.32 -7.57
C SER A 87 -7.79 -10.28 -8.10
N LYS A 88 -8.77 -10.17 -7.22
CA LYS A 88 -10.19 -10.13 -7.58
C LYS A 88 -10.71 -8.72 -7.84
N GLY A 89 -9.93 -7.69 -7.51
CA GLY A 89 -10.40 -6.30 -7.56
C GLY A 89 -11.54 -5.97 -6.61
N GLU A 90 -11.68 -6.75 -5.53
CA GLU A 90 -12.77 -6.62 -4.57
C GLU A 90 -12.43 -5.75 -3.36
N LYS A 91 -11.14 -5.65 -3.00
CA LYS A 91 -10.67 -4.90 -1.84
C LYS A 91 -9.84 -3.67 -2.27
N PHE A 92 -8.63 -3.89 -2.76
CA PHE A 92 -7.67 -2.83 -3.10
C PHE A 92 -7.36 -2.81 -4.60
N ASP A 93 -6.98 -1.65 -5.13
CA ASP A 93 -6.48 -1.53 -6.50
C ASP A 93 -5.03 -1.99 -6.59
N ALA A 94 -4.26 -1.74 -5.52
CA ALA A 94 -2.86 -2.12 -5.39
C ALA A 94 -2.42 -2.09 -3.91
N VAL A 95 -1.12 -2.26 -3.67
CA VAL A 95 -0.52 -2.13 -2.35
C VAL A 95 0.75 -1.28 -2.39
N MET A 96 1.20 -0.81 -1.24
CA MET A 96 2.55 -0.28 -1.04
C MET A 96 3.55 -1.41 -1.28
N ASN A 97 4.35 -1.29 -2.34
CA ASN A 97 5.19 -2.39 -2.83
C ASN A 97 6.50 -2.51 -2.04
N TYR A 98 6.42 -3.01 -0.82
CA TYR A 98 7.60 -3.27 0.02
C TYR A 98 8.51 -4.36 -0.55
N GLU A 99 7.96 -5.28 -1.35
CA GLU A 99 8.77 -6.30 -2.03
C GLU A 99 9.66 -5.68 -3.11
N TRP A 100 9.19 -4.64 -3.81
CA TRP A 100 10.03 -3.80 -4.66
C TRP A 100 11.14 -3.13 -3.85
N LEU A 101 10.80 -2.51 -2.71
CA LEU A 101 11.78 -1.87 -1.83
C LEU A 101 12.88 -2.84 -1.41
N LYS A 102 12.53 -4.07 -1.00
CA LYS A 102 13.50 -5.11 -0.63
C LYS A 102 14.48 -5.41 -1.76
N ALA A 103 13.96 -5.62 -2.97
CA ALA A 103 14.79 -5.92 -4.14
C ALA A 103 15.73 -4.75 -4.50
N VAL A 104 15.21 -3.50 -4.50
CA VAL A 104 15.99 -2.29 -4.78
C VAL A 104 17.12 -2.12 -3.76
N ILE A 105 16.83 -2.20 -2.48
CA ILE A 105 17.82 -2.09 -1.40
C ILE A 105 18.88 -3.19 -1.55
N GLY A 106 18.44 -4.43 -1.74
CA GLY A 106 19.33 -5.59 -1.85
C GLY A 106 20.30 -5.50 -3.02
N TYR A 107 19.88 -4.91 -4.14
CA TYR A 107 20.72 -4.78 -5.30
C TYR A 107 21.57 -3.50 -5.32
N PHE A 108 20.96 -2.32 -5.11
CA PHE A 108 21.66 -1.05 -5.29
C PHE A 108 22.48 -0.62 -4.07
N ILE A 109 22.10 -1.02 -2.86
CA ILE A 109 22.79 -0.63 -1.62
C ILE A 109 23.70 -1.75 -1.11
N ASN A 110 23.45 -2.99 -1.45
CA ASN A 110 24.33 -4.15 -1.30
C ASN A 110 24.63 -4.63 0.14
N GLN A 111 24.25 -3.93 1.19
CA GLN A 111 24.45 -4.34 2.60
C GLN A 111 23.35 -3.87 3.54
N SER A 112 22.25 -3.38 3.00
CA SER A 112 21.20 -2.85 3.84
C SER A 112 20.41 -3.94 4.56
N LYS A 113 19.96 -3.63 5.77
CA LYS A 113 18.99 -4.43 6.50
C LYS A 113 17.59 -3.90 6.25
N PHE A 114 16.68 -4.81 5.96
CA PHE A 114 15.27 -4.52 5.92
C PHE A 114 14.54 -5.52 6.84
N GLY A 115 13.83 -5.03 7.85
CA GLY A 115 13.18 -5.89 8.84
C GLY A 115 14.14 -6.84 9.58
N GLY A 116 15.40 -6.45 9.79
CA GLY A 116 16.44 -7.27 10.42
C GLY A 116 17.18 -8.24 9.47
N VAL A 117 16.73 -8.40 8.23
CA VAL A 117 17.38 -9.26 7.23
C VAL A 117 18.40 -8.46 6.42
N CYS A 118 19.57 -9.06 6.20
CA CYS A 118 20.60 -8.48 5.34
C CYS A 118 20.41 -9.05 3.93
N TYR A 119 20.12 -8.19 2.96
CA TYR A 119 20.01 -8.55 1.55
C TYR A 119 21.28 -8.19 0.80
N LYS A 120 21.72 -9.07 -0.08
CA LYS A 120 22.79 -8.82 -1.05
C LYS A 120 22.43 -9.55 -2.34
N LEU A 121 21.89 -8.81 -3.29
CA LEU A 121 21.46 -9.38 -4.56
C LEU A 121 22.48 -9.13 -5.68
N LYS A 122 22.70 -10.15 -6.50
CA LYS A 122 23.33 -9.98 -7.82
C LYS A 122 22.28 -9.48 -8.83
N ALA A 123 22.71 -8.96 -9.95
CA ALA A 123 21.79 -8.49 -11.00
C ALA A 123 20.79 -9.58 -11.45
N SER A 124 21.27 -10.82 -11.63
CA SER A 124 20.40 -11.96 -11.96
C SER A 124 19.32 -12.21 -10.90
N ASP A 125 19.67 -12.09 -9.62
CA ASP A 125 18.76 -12.36 -8.52
C ASP A 125 17.72 -11.22 -8.41
N PHE A 126 18.16 -9.97 -8.58
CA PHE A 126 17.28 -8.81 -8.64
C PHE A 126 16.21 -8.96 -9.73
N PHE A 127 16.61 -9.31 -10.97
CA PHE A 127 15.66 -9.53 -12.06
C PHE A 127 14.74 -10.71 -11.81
N ASN A 128 15.24 -11.80 -11.25
CA ASN A 128 14.43 -12.97 -10.93
C ASN A 128 13.40 -12.67 -9.86
N GLU A 129 13.79 -11.95 -8.79
CA GLU A 129 12.87 -11.51 -7.75
C GLU A 129 11.75 -10.62 -8.30
N LEU A 130 12.10 -9.62 -9.12
CA LEU A 130 11.10 -8.73 -9.70
C LEU A 130 10.14 -9.50 -10.64
N ARG A 131 10.68 -10.44 -11.42
CA ARG A 131 9.85 -11.27 -12.30
C ARG A 131 8.93 -12.18 -11.53
N GLU A 132 9.40 -12.84 -10.48
CA GLU A 132 8.60 -13.69 -9.61
C GLU A 132 7.47 -12.89 -8.96
N LYS A 133 7.81 -11.77 -8.30
CA LYS A 133 6.82 -10.93 -7.59
C LYS A 133 5.74 -10.37 -8.50
N ARG A 134 6.05 -10.11 -9.77
CA ARG A 134 5.05 -9.74 -10.77
C ARG A 134 4.04 -10.83 -11.08
N THR A 135 4.36 -12.09 -10.83
CA THR A 135 3.40 -13.20 -11.03
C THR A 135 2.35 -13.30 -9.92
N TRP A 136 2.55 -12.62 -8.80
CA TRP A 136 1.62 -12.63 -7.67
C TRP A 136 0.35 -11.80 -7.93
N TYR A 137 0.41 -10.89 -8.90
CA TYR A 137 -0.60 -9.85 -9.11
C TYR A 137 -1.12 -9.83 -10.53
N PRO A 138 -2.39 -9.48 -10.76
CA PRO A 138 -2.89 -9.21 -12.11
C PRO A 138 -2.21 -7.96 -12.69
N TYR A 139 -2.15 -7.91 -14.02
CA TYR A 139 -1.43 -6.85 -14.73
C TYR A 139 -1.86 -5.44 -14.32
N GLN A 140 -3.15 -5.22 -14.13
CA GLN A 140 -3.71 -3.93 -13.73
C GLN A 140 -3.19 -3.49 -12.35
N ALA A 141 -3.15 -4.41 -11.38
CA ALA A 141 -2.60 -4.13 -10.06
C ALA A 141 -1.09 -3.82 -10.11
N ILE A 142 -0.34 -4.53 -10.95
CA ILE A 142 1.11 -4.25 -11.16
C ILE A 142 1.33 -2.82 -11.65
N GLN A 143 0.48 -2.33 -12.57
CA GLN A 143 0.59 -0.96 -13.08
C GLN A 143 0.20 0.09 -12.04
N ALA A 144 -0.66 -0.26 -11.09
CA ALA A 144 -1.13 0.62 -10.03
C ALA A 144 -0.28 0.56 -8.74
N MET A 145 0.72 -0.36 -8.65
CA MET A 145 1.53 -0.53 -7.44
C MET A 145 2.23 0.76 -7.02
N GLN A 146 2.13 1.09 -5.74
CA GLN A 146 2.90 2.16 -5.14
C GLN A 146 4.35 1.69 -4.89
N ASN A 147 5.21 1.81 -5.89
CA ASN A 147 6.63 1.50 -5.77
C ASN A 147 7.32 2.56 -4.90
N LEU A 148 7.84 2.16 -3.76
CA LEU A 148 8.48 3.07 -2.81
C LEU A 148 9.96 2.69 -2.58
N ASN A 149 10.77 3.68 -2.25
CA ASN A 149 12.17 3.49 -1.84
C ASN A 149 12.40 3.80 -0.36
N GLY A 150 11.32 3.96 0.39
CA GLY A 150 11.27 4.22 1.82
C GLY A 150 9.93 4.79 2.23
N SER A 151 9.61 4.69 3.51
CA SER A 151 8.41 5.25 4.14
C SER A 151 8.76 5.82 5.51
N HIS A 152 7.77 6.29 6.26
CA HIS A 152 7.97 6.71 7.66
C HIS A 152 8.32 5.52 8.58
N ASP A 153 8.01 4.28 8.16
CA ASP A 153 8.28 3.04 8.91
C ASP A 153 9.60 2.37 8.53
N THR A 154 10.35 2.97 7.60
CA THR A 154 11.63 2.43 7.12
C THR A 154 12.72 3.47 7.17
N ASP A 155 13.98 3.02 7.27
CA ASP A 155 15.11 3.93 7.11
C ASP A 155 15.05 4.64 5.76
N ARG A 156 15.41 5.91 5.74
CA ARG A 156 15.53 6.68 4.50
C ARG A 156 16.60 6.08 3.59
N LEU A 157 16.31 6.02 2.30
CA LEU A 157 17.26 5.49 1.30
C LEU A 157 18.64 6.17 1.41
N TYR A 158 18.67 7.48 1.59
CA TYR A 158 19.91 8.23 1.78
C TYR A 158 20.71 7.75 3.00
N SER A 159 20.06 7.55 4.14
CA SER A 159 20.71 7.05 5.36
C SER A 159 21.31 5.66 5.14
N ARG A 160 20.61 4.80 4.41
CA ARG A 160 21.12 3.46 4.06
C ARG A 160 22.35 3.54 3.15
N ILE A 161 22.37 4.42 2.16
CA ILE A 161 23.50 4.63 1.26
C ILE A 161 24.72 5.15 2.03
N VAL A 162 24.53 6.10 2.94
CA VAL A 162 25.62 6.67 3.76
C VAL A 162 26.20 5.61 4.70
N ASN A 163 25.34 4.85 5.39
CA ASN A 163 25.78 3.79 6.31
C ASN A 163 26.50 2.67 5.56
N ASP A 164 26.09 2.31 4.35
CA ASP A 164 26.77 1.33 3.51
C ASP A 164 28.19 1.80 3.09
N ARG A 165 28.33 3.09 2.76
CA ARG A 165 29.64 3.68 2.43
C ARG A 165 30.60 3.67 3.64
N ILE A 166 30.10 4.12 4.79
CA ILE A 166 30.90 4.11 6.06
C ILE A 166 31.33 2.68 6.39
N GLY A 167 30.47 1.69 6.21
CA GLY A 167 30.78 0.29 6.46
C GLY A 167 31.81 -0.32 5.50
N ARG A 168 32.08 0.30 4.37
CA ARG A 168 33.11 -0.14 3.41
C ARG A 168 34.49 0.49 3.64
N ASP A 169 34.52 1.60 4.33
CA ASP A 169 35.74 2.35 4.61
C ASP A 169 36.38 1.93 5.96
N ILE A 170 35.81 0.96 6.68
CA ILE A 170 36.31 0.33 7.89
C ILE A 170 36.76 -1.11 7.59
#